data_25ae37728ed09a6ccc75f3f23d1cfb91
#
_entry.id   25ae37728ed09a6ccc75f3f23d1cfb91
#
_cell.length_a   1.000
_cell.length_b   1.000
_cell.length_c   1.000
_cell.angle_alpha   90.00
_cell.angle_beta   90.00
_cell.angle_gamma   90.00
#
_symmetry.space_group_name_H-M   'P 1'
#
loop_
_entity.id
_entity.type
_entity.pdbx_description
1 polymer ?
#
loop_
_entity_poly.entity_id
_entity_poly.type
_entity_poly.pdbx_seq_one_letter_code
_entity_poly.pdbx_strand_id
1 'polypeptide(L)'
;MTKIKLLILAVVMAVSSMPIFSAVVQGQELATTPLAKPKVIFFDVNETLLDLNNVSKSIATALDGREDLVPYWFTTMLHYSLVANVTGQYNSFVEIGIASLEMIAKQKNIALTSQQARTAVLTPFRDLAPHKDVVKGLKQLRALGYTLITLTNSSDAGIAAQLKNANLAQYFDGSLTVQNLATFKPDLKVYHWAQQQMNIAPQDAMLIAAHA
;
A
#
# COMPACT_ATOMS: atom_id res chain seq x y z
N MET A 1 3.91 66.71 -23.95
CA MET A 1 2.93 66.74 -22.82
C MET A 1 1.55 66.68 -23.42
N THR A 2 0.94 65.48 -23.51
CA THR A 2 -0.39 65.32 -24.10
C THR A 2 -1.28 64.60 -23.09
N LYS A 3 -2.28 65.29 -22.61
CA LYS A 3 -3.24 64.82 -21.61
C LYS A 3 -4.25 63.90 -22.28
N ILE A 4 -4.35 62.65 -21.83
CA ILE A 4 -5.40 61.69 -22.22
C ILE A 4 -6.57 61.92 -21.29
N LYS A 5 -7.70 62.34 -21.87
CA LYS A 5 -8.99 62.49 -21.17
C LYS A 5 -9.65 61.10 -21.05
N LEU A 6 -9.93 60.69 -19.82
CA LEU A 6 -10.69 59.48 -19.52
C LEU A 6 -12.20 59.80 -19.67
N LEU A 7 -12.83 59.10 -20.63
CA LEU A 7 -14.27 59.20 -20.86
C LEU A 7 -14.97 58.12 -20.04
N ILE A 8 -15.68 58.50 -18.95
CA ILE A 8 -16.50 57.60 -18.17
C ILE A 8 -17.88 57.51 -18.82
N LEU A 9 -18.19 56.34 -19.42
CA LEU A 9 -19.54 56.05 -19.95
C LEU A 9 -20.32 55.33 -18.86
N ALA A 10 -21.30 56.04 -18.27
CA ALA A 10 -22.26 55.46 -17.31
C ALA A 10 -23.33 54.67 -18.08
N VAL A 11 -23.33 53.36 -17.96
CA VAL A 11 -24.40 52.50 -18.43
C VAL A 11 -25.39 52.29 -17.26
N VAL A 12 -26.51 52.92 -17.35
CA VAL A 12 -27.68 52.67 -16.44
C VAL A 12 -28.34 51.38 -16.91
N MET A 13 -28.12 50.27 -16.23
CA MET A 13 -28.90 49.06 -16.42
C MET A 13 -30.19 49.13 -15.60
N ALA A 14 -31.32 49.12 -16.29
CA ALA A 14 -32.62 48.93 -15.67
C ALA A 14 -32.70 47.53 -15.08
N VAL A 15 -32.82 47.45 -13.75
CA VAL A 15 -33.05 46.16 -13.03
C VAL A 15 -34.53 45.84 -13.19
N SER A 16 -34.88 45.00 -14.17
CA SER A 16 -36.17 44.33 -14.23
C SER A 16 -36.26 43.30 -13.12
N SER A 17 -37.23 43.46 -12.23
CA SER A 17 -37.56 42.54 -11.14
C SER A 17 -37.98 41.16 -11.68
N MET A 18 -37.02 40.22 -11.76
CA MET A 18 -37.35 38.82 -11.91
C MET A 18 -37.70 38.22 -10.53
N PRO A 19 -38.78 37.41 -10.42
CA PRO A 19 -39.08 36.75 -9.16
C PRO A 19 -37.96 35.72 -8.87
N ILE A 20 -37.36 35.85 -7.69
CA ILE A 20 -36.41 34.87 -7.17
C ILE A 20 -37.20 33.57 -6.90
N PHE A 21 -37.10 32.61 -7.80
CA PHE A 21 -37.50 31.24 -7.50
C PHE A 21 -36.51 30.70 -6.47
N SER A 22 -36.91 30.70 -5.20
CA SER A 22 -36.22 29.96 -4.16
C SER A 22 -36.39 28.46 -4.44
N ALA A 23 -35.48 27.91 -5.21
CA ALA A 23 -35.36 26.49 -5.28
C ALA A 23 -34.93 26.00 -3.87
N VAL A 24 -35.89 25.48 -3.14
CA VAL A 24 -35.63 24.68 -1.94
C VAL A 24 -34.81 23.46 -2.43
N VAL A 25 -33.49 23.55 -2.25
CA VAL A 25 -32.64 22.35 -2.36
C VAL A 25 -33.08 21.48 -1.19
N GLN A 26 -34.02 20.56 -1.46
CA GLN A 26 -34.25 19.43 -0.59
C GLN A 26 -32.92 18.68 -0.52
N GLY A 27 -32.23 18.84 0.62
CA GLY A 27 -31.08 18.01 0.95
C GLY A 27 -31.55 16.56 0.93
N GLN A 28 -31.23 15.84 -0.13
CA GLN A 28 -31.28 14.40 -0.09
C GLN A 28 -30.26 14.02 1.01
N GLU A 29 -30.80 13.72 2.19
CA GLU A 29 -30.07 12.93 3.17
C GLU A 29 -29.59 11.69 2.43
N LEU A 30 -28.28 11.67 2.12
CA LEU A 30 -27.64 10.45 1.65
C LEU A 30 -27.91 9.43 2.75
N ALA A 31 -28.90 8.58 2.52
CA ALA A 31 -29.16 7.44 3.37
C ALA A 31 -27.83 6.67 3.44
N THR A 32 -27.11 6.84 4.55
CA THR A 32 -25.94 6.05 4.86
C THR A 32 -26.44 4.63 5.10
N THR A 33 -26.59 3.87 4.03
CA THR A 33 -26.79 2.42 4.14
C THR A 33 -25.62 1.91 4.96
N PRO A 34 -25.83 1.28 6.13
CA PRO A 34 -24.74 0.74 6.91
C PRO A 34 -23.92 -0.17 5.99
N LEU A 35 -22.60 0.09 5.90
CA LEU A 35 -21.71 -0.77 5.14
C LEU A 35 -21.96 -2.21 5.58
N ALA A 36 -22.32 -3.08 4.64
CA ALA A 36 -22.53 -4.48 4.93
C ALA A 36 -21.25 -5.05 5.57
N LYS A 37 -21.42 -5.86 6.62
CA LYS A 37 -20.30 -6.52 7.29
C LYS A 37 -19.54 -7.36 6.26
N PRO A 38 -18.24 -7.15 6.04
CA PRO A 38 -17.48 -7.95 5.10
C PRO A 38 -17.45 -9.42 5.56
N LYS A 39 -17.43 -10.36 4.61
CA LYS A 39 -17.29 -11.79 4.89
C LYS A 39 -15.82 -12.17 5.06
N VAL A 40 -14.96 -11.53 4.28
CA VAL A 40 -13.51 -11.77 4.26
C VAL A 40 -12.77 -10.45 4.47
N ILE A 41 -11.81 -10.49 5.37
CA ILE A 41 -10.85 -9.41 5.57
C ILE A 41 -9.49 -9.87 5.04
N PHE A 42 -9.02 -9.19 4.00
CA PHE A 42 -7.68 -9.35 3.48
C PHE A 42 -6.71 -8.45 4.25
N PHE A 43 -5.54 -8.97 4.55
CA PHE A 43 -4.47 -8.21 5.21
C PHE A 43 -3.25 -8.15 4.32
N ASP A 44 -2.77 -6.95 4.06
CA ASP A 44 -1.36 -6.79 3.71
C ASP A 44 -0.49 -7.21 4.91
N VAL A 45 0.78 -7.51 4.64
CA VAL A 45 1.64 -8.14 5.65
C VAL A 45 2.75 -7.20 6.12
N ASN A 46 3.62 -6.78 5.19
CA ASN A 46 4.76 -5.94 5.53
C ASN A 46 4.29 -4.54 5.91
N GLU A 47 4.77 -4.00 7.03
CA GLU A 47 4.34 -2.74 7.67
C GLU A 47 2.88 -2.70 8.14
N THR A 48 2.03 -3.61 7.70
CA THR A 48 0.64 -3.72 8.19
C THR A 48 0.54 -4.63 9.41
N LEU A 49 1.07 -5.82 9.30
CA LEU A 49 1.13 -6.81 10.39
C LEU A 49 2.51 -6.88 11.03
N LEU A 50 3.55 -6.72 10.22
CA LEU A 50 4.95 -6.95 10.59
C LEU A 50 5.76 -5.67 10.51
N ASP A 51 6.49 -5.40 11.60
CA ASP A 51 7.36 -4.23 11.75
C ASP A 51 8.65 -4.41 10.95
N LEU A 52 8.97 -3.45 10.08
CA LEU A 52 10.18 -3.44 9.25
C LEU A 52 11.42 -2.81 9.91
N ASN A 53 11.39 -2.51 11.20
CA ASN A 53 12.54 -1.88 11.89
C ASN A 53 13.84 -2.67 11.73
N ASN A 54 13.78 -4.01 11.75
CA ASN A 54 14.98 -4.84 11.55
C ASN A 54 15.48 -4.78 10.09
N VAL A 55 14.58 -4.67 9.12
CA VAL A 55 14.95 -4.42 7.71
C VAL A 55 15.64 -3.07 7.60
N SER A 56 15.04 -2.02 8.17
CA SER A 56 15.59 -0.65 8.14
C SER A 56 17.01 -0.59 8.70
N LYS A 57 17.26 -1.23 9.85
CA LYS A 57 18.59 -1.31 10.45
C LYS A 57 19.59 -2.07 9.57
N SER A 58 19.18 -3.18 8.98
CA SER A 58 20.02 -3.98 8.09
C SER A 58 20.40 -3.21 6.83
N ILE A 59 19.44 -2.51 6.22
CA ILE A 59 19.68 -1.65 5.05
C ILE A 59 20.61 -0.48 5.40
N ALA A 60 20.37 0.20 6.52
CA ALA A 60 21.26 1.28 6.97
C ALA A 60 22.71 0.78 7.16
N THR A 61 22.88 -0.39 7.80
CA THR A 61 24.20 -1.02 7.98
C THR A 61 24.87 -1.32 6.63
N ALA A 62 24.13 -1.87 5.67
CA ALA A 62 24.63 -2.16 4.32
C ALA A 62 24.99 -0.87 3.52
N LEU A 63 24.45 0.26 3.93
CA LEU A 63 24.71 1.59 3.37
C LEU A 63 25.66 2.43 4.26
N ASP A 64 26.64 1.81 4.92
CA ASP A 64 27.64 2.45 5.79
C ASP A 64 27.01 3.28 6.93
N GLY A 65 25.92 2.80 7.51
CA GLY A 65 25.22 3.46 8.61
C GLY A 65 24.32 4.63 8.16
N ARG A 66 24.08 4.82 6.86
CA ARG A 66 23.29 5.91 6.29
C ARG A 66 21.79 5.66 6.46
N GLU A 67 21.27 5.93 7.65
CA GLU A 67 19.83 5.81 7.94
C GLU A 67 18.97 6.71 7.06
N ASP A 68 19.49 7.86 6.65
CA ASP A 68 18.83 8.80 5.74
C ASP A 68 18.53 8.20 4.34
N LEU A 69 19.25 7.14 3.95
CA LEU A 69 19.02 6.45 2.67
C LEU A 69 17.98 5.32 2.75
N VAL A 70 17.55 4.91 3.94
CA VAL A 70 16.57 3.82 4.10
C VAL A 70 15.21 4.16 3.48
N PRO A 71 14.60 5.34 3.73
CA PRO A 71 13.37 5.74 3.06
C PRO A 71 13.53 5.82 1.54
N TYR A 72 14.69 6.28 1.07
CA TYR A 72 14.98 6.34 -0.36
C TYR A 72 15.08 4.95 -0.99
N TRP A 73 15.70 3.99 -0.31
CA TRP A 73 15.71 2.59 -0.74
C TRP A 73 14.29 2.01 -0.83
N PHE A 74 13.49 2.21 0.21
CA PHE A 74 12.14 1.65 0.27
C PHE A 74 11.22 2.22 -0.83
N THR A 75 11.22 3.54 -1.01
CA THR A 75 10.45 4.18 -2.09
C THR A 75 10.94 3.80 -3.48
N THR A 76 12.25 3.60 -3.66
CA THR A 76 12.83 3.12 -4.92
C THR A 76 12.37 1.70 -5.23
N MET A 77 12.37 0.80 -4.25
CA MET A 77 11.86 -0.56 -4.40
C MET A 77 10.37 -0.58 -4.79
N LEU A 78 9.54 0.23 -4.11
CA LEU A 78 8.13 0.39 -4.46
C LEU A 78 7.96 0.93 -5.88
N HIS A 79 8.71 1.97 -6.24
CA HIS A 79 8.67 2.56 -7.58
C HIS A 79 8.97 1.52 -8.66
N TYR A 80 10.05 0.74 -8.53
CA TYR A 80 10.39 -0.29 -9.50
C TYR A 80 9.41 -1.46 -9.54
N SER A 81 8.72 -1.76 -8.44
CA SER A 81 7.64 -2.76 -8.48
C SER A 81 6.46 -2.28 -9.33
N LEU A 82 6.13 -0.99 -9.30
CA LEU A 82 5.12 -0.40 -10.19
C LEU A 82 5.59 -0.36 -11.64
N VAL A 83 6.86 -0.04 -11.90
CA VAL A 83 7.45 -0.09 -13.24
C VAL A 83 7.37 -1.52 -13.79
N ALA A 84 7.68 -2.54 -12.97
CA ALA A 84 7.57 -3.94 -13.36
C ALA A 84 6.13 -4.31 -13.78
N ASN A 85 5.12 -3.82 -13.06
CA ASN A 85 3.71 -4.02 -13.44
C ASN A 85 3.40 -3.41 -14.82
N VAL A 86 3.81 -2.16 -15.05
CA VAL A 86 3.49 -1.43 -16.29
C VAL A 86 4.24 -2.02 -17.50
N THR A 87 5.47 -2.50 -17.30
CA THR A 87 6.32 -3.05 -18.37
C THR A 87 6.13 -4.54 -18.59
N GLY A 88 5.36 -5.24 -17.72
CA GLY A 88 5.19 -6.68 -17.76
C GLY A 88 6.45 -7.47 -17.45
N GLN A 89 7.43 -6.85 -16.77
CA GLN A 89 8.72 -7.47 -16.39
C GLN A 89 8.71 -7.83 -14.91
N TYR A 90 8.03 -8.91 -14.57
CA TYR A 90 7.92 -9.35 -13.20
C TYR A 90 9.24 -9.93 -12.67
N ASN A 91 9.69 -9.43 -11.52
CA ASN A 91 10.69 -10.03 -10.65
C ASN A 91 10.11 -10.07 -9.24
N SER A 92 10.60 -10.94 -8.35
CA SER A 92 10.07 -10.97 -6.99
C SER A 92 10.33 -9.64 -6.26
N PHE A 93 9.44 -9.29 -5.34
CA PHE A 93 9.54 -8.05 -4.57
C PHE A 93 10.89 -7.91 -3.84
N VAL A 94 11.42 -9.04 -3.34
CA VAL A 94 12.74 -9.10 -2.70
C VAL A 94 13.88 -8.84 -3.71
N GLU A 95 13.83 -9.41 -4.91
CA GLU A 95 14.86 -9.18 -5.93
C GLU A 95 14.87 -7.70 -6.36
N ILE A 96 13.71 -7.07 -6.47
CA ILE A 96 13.62 -5.62 -6.74
C ILE A 96 14.26 -4.83 -5.58
N GLY A 97 14.03 -5.24 -4.33
CA GLY A 97 14.65 -4.63 -3.15
C GLY A 97 16.17 -4.74 -3.15
N ILE A 98 16.71 -5.90 -3.53
CA ILE A 98 18.16 -6.14 -3.65
C ILE A 98 18.76 -5.24 -4.75
N ALA A 99 18.17 -5.25 -5.94
CA ALA A 99 18.65 -4.43 -7.05
C ALA A 99 18.59 -2.93 -6.73
N SER A 100 17.55 -2.49 -6.04
CA SER A 100 17.42 -1.11 -5.56
C SER A 100 18.53 -0.74 -4.57
N LEU A 101 18.89 -1.66 -3.66
CA LEU A 101 19.96 -1.44 -2.69
C LEU A 101 21.33 -1.32 -3.38
N GLU A 102 21.63 -2.21 -4.31
CA GLU A 102 22.86 -2.17 -5.11
C GLU A 102 22.97 -0.89 -5.93
N MET A 103 21.88 -0.46 -6.55
CA MET A 103 21.82 0.78 -7.33
C MET A 103 22.11 2.00 -6.46
N ILE A 104 21.51 2.10 -5.27
CA ILE A 104 21.72 3.21 -4.35
C ILE A 104 23.15 3.21 -3.81
N ALA A 105 23.68 2.05 -3.41
CA ALA A 105 25.07 1.93 -2.96
C ALA A 105 26.03 2.44 -4.04
N LYS A 106 25.86 2.01 -5.29
CA LYS A 106 26.65 2.49 -6.43
C LYS A 106 26.53 4.00 -6.64
N GLN A 107 25.31 4.54 -6.59
CA GLN A 107 25.04 5.98 -6.74
C GLN A 107 25.73 6.83 -5.67
N LYS A 108 25.86 6.27 -4.45
CA LYS A 108 26.44 6.95 -3.29
C LYS A 108 27.91 6.62 -3.07
N ASN A 109 28.55 5.86 -3.99
CA ASN A 109 29.92 5.38 -3.90
C ASN A 109 30.19 4.55 -2.61
N ILE A 110 29.18 3.77 -2.17
CA ILE A 110 29.27 2.84 -1.06
C ILE A 110 29.70 1.47 -1.61
N ALA A 111 30.74 0.89 -1.03
CA ALA A 111 31.21 -0.43 -1.41
C ALA A 111 30.25 -1.50 -0.88
N LEU A 112 29.48 -2.14 -1.77
CA LEU A 112 28.52 -3.18 -1.42
C LEU A 112 28.59 -4.28 -2.47
N THR A 113 28.86 -5.50 -2.04
CA THR A 113 28.80 -6.68 -2.92
C THR A 113 27.36 -7.18 -3.07
N SER A 114 27.06 -7.86 -4.18
CA SER A 114 25.73 -8.45 -4.40
C SER A 114 25.34 -9.44 -3.30
N GLN A 115 26.31 -10.18 -2.74
CA GLN A 115 26.04 -11.09 -1.63
C GLN A 115 25.66 -10.34 -0.35
N GLN A 116 26.31 -9.22 -0.06
CA GLN A 116 25.97 -8.36 1.09
C GLN A 116 24.58 -7.74 0.90
N ALA A 117 24.27 -7.21 -0.30
CA ALA A 117 22.95 -6.66 -0.61
C ALA A 117 21.85 -7.72 -0.43
N ARG A 118 22.06 -8.93 -0.97
CA ARG A 118 21.13 -10.05 -0.82
C ARG A 118 20.91 -10.42 0.64
N THR A 119 21.96 -10.52 1.43
CA THR A 119 21.88 -10.85 2.86
C THR A 119 21.15 -9.74 3.63
N ALA A 120 21.47 -8.47 3.36
CA ALA A 120 20.87 -7.32 4.03
C ALA A 120 19.36 -7.22 3.82
N VAL A 121 18.86 -7.64 2.65
CA VAL A 121 17.42 -7.65 2.36
C VAL A 121 16.76 -8.95 2.82
N LEU A 122 17.24 -10.12 2.37
CA LEU A 122 16.55 -11.40 2.60
C LEU A 122 16.45 -11.81 4.05
N THR A 123 17.55 -11.66 4.81
CA THR A 123 17.62 -12.21 6.17
C THR A 123 16.59 -11.56 7.09
N PRO A 124 16.52 -10.22 7.20
CA PRO A 124 15.56 -9.60 8.11
C PRO A 124 14.10 -9.76 7.64
N PHE A 125 13.83 -9.84 6.33
CA PHE A 125 12.45 -10.05 5.87
C PHE A 125 11.84 -11.39 6.30
N ARG A 126 12.65 -12.36 6.66
CA ARG A 126 12.16 -13.67 7.15
C ARG A 126 11.83 -13.68 8.64
N ASP A 127 12.37 -12.72 9.40
CA ASP A 127 12.27 -12.68 10.86
C ASP A 127 11.80 -11.29 11.32
N LEU A 128 10.56 -10.99 11.01
CA LEU A 128 9.89 -9.75 11.37
C LEU A 128 8.99 -9.95 12.58
N ALA A 129 9.07 -9.05 13.55
CA ALA A 129 8.16 -9.03 14.69
C ALA A 129 6.79 -8.45 14.27
N PRO A 130 5.69 -8.94 14.82
CA PRO A 130 4.39 -8.29 14.62
C PRO A 130 4.34 -6.95 15.39
N HIS A 131 3.56 -5.99 14.88
CA HIS A 131 3.22 -4.81 15.66
C HIS A 131 2.47 -5.20 16.94
N LYS A 132 2.59 -4.37 17.98
CA LYS A 132 2.15 -4.70 19.35
C LYS A 132 0.65 -5.00 19.48
N ASP A 133 -0.17 -4.44 18.60
CA ASP A 133 -1.64 -4.55 18.59
C ASP A 133 -2.17 -5.68 17.69
N VAL A 134 -1.35 -6.20 16.78
CA VAL A 134 -1.75 -7.18 15.75
C VAL A 134 -2.39 -8.43 16.36
N VAL A 135 -1.72 -9.08 17.31
CA VAL A 135 -2.25 -10.33 17.92
C VAL A 135 -3.59 -10.08 18.60
N LYS A 136 -3.73 -8.94 19.29
CA LYS A 136 -4.99 -8.56 19.93
C LYS A 136 -6.10 -8.33 18.89
N GLY A 137 -5.79 -7.57 17.85
CA GLY A 137 -6.73 -7.26 16.76
C GLY A 137 -7.20 -8.53 16.03
N LEU A 138 -6.26 -9.40 15.64
CA LEU A 138 -6.59 -10.67 14.96
C LEU A 138 -7.47 -11.58 15.83
N LYS A 139 -7.19 -11.70 17.13
CA LYS A 139 -8.03 -12.46 18.06
C LYS A 139 -9.46 -11.91 18.13
N GLN A 140 -9.61 -10.58 18.18
CA GLN A 140 -10.92 -9.94 18.20
C GLN A 140 -11.71 -10.18 16.91
N LEU A 141 -11.07 -10.06 15.76
CA LEU A 141 -11.70 -10.31 14.45
C LEU A 141 -12.12 -11.78 14.31
N ARG A 142 -11.27 -12.71 14.76
CA ARG A 142 -11.63 -14.14 14.81
C ARG A 142 -12.84 -14.41 15.71
N ALA A 143 -12.88 -13.81 16.90
CA ALA A 143 -14.02 -13.95 17.83
C ALA A 143 -15.33 -13.38 17.24
N LEU A 144 -15.25 -12.38 16.35
CA LEU A 144 -16.38 -11.83 15.61
C LEU A 144 -16.79 -12.67 14.40
N GLY A 145 -16.09 -13.78 14.13
CA GLY A 145 -16.42 -14.73 13.07
C GLY A 145 -15.98 -14.30 11.66
N TYR A 146 -15.02 -13.39 11.55
CA TYR A 146 -14.47 -13.02 10.24
C TYR A 146 -13.53 -14.10 9.69
N THR A 147 -13.56 -14.30 8.38
CA THR A 147 -12.52 -15.02 7.64
C THR A 147 -11.35 -14.07 7.39
N LEU A 148 -10.14 -14.46 7.82
CA LEU A 148 -8.94 -13.65 7.74
C LEU A 148 -7.94 -14.26 6.75
N ILE A 149 -7.57 -13.52 5.71
CA ILE A 149 -6.68 -13.97 4.63
C ILE A 149 -5.54 -12.96 4.48
N THR A 150 -4.30 -13.40 4.37
CA THR A 150 -3.23 -12.48 3.95
C THR A 150 -3.25 -12.30 2.43
N LEU A 151 -3.01 -11.08 1.96
CA LEU A 151 -2.86 -10.72 0.54
C LEU A 151 -1.59 -9.89 0.36
N THR A 152 -0.50 -10.52 -0.06
CA THR A 152 0.85 -9.96 -0.01
C THR A 152 1.59 -10.00 -1.34
N ASN A 153 2.48 -9.01 -1.53
CA ASN A 153 3.47 -8.99 -2.62
C ASN A 153 4.68 -9.92 -2.35
N SER A 154 4.77 -10.52 -1.16
CA SER A 154 5.80 -11.52 -0.84
C SER A 154 5.58 -12.82 -1.62
N SER A 155 6.66 -13.61 -1.78
CA SER A 155 6.56 -14.97 -2.35
C SER A 155 5.91 -15.95 -1.36
N ASP A 156 5.45 -17.10 -1.87
CA ASP A 156 4.86 -18.17 -1.04
C ASP A 156 5.81 -18.60 0.08
N ALA A 157 7.08 -18.83 -0.23
CA ALA A 157 8.08 -19.18 0.78
C ALA A 157 8.35 -18.04 1.77
N GLY A 158 8.26 -16.79 1.30
CA GLY A 158 8.44 -15.59 2.12
C GLY A 158 7.35 -15.47 3.16
N ILE A 159 6.07 -15.48 2.74
CA ILE A 159 4.94 -15.34 3.67
C ILE A 159 4.86 -16.52 4.64
N ALA A 160 5.12 -17.74 4.20
CA ALA A 160 5.11 -18.91 5.08
C ALA A 160 6.14 -18.76 6.21
N ALA A 161 7.37 -18.32 5.90
CA ALA A 161 8.39 -18.06 6.90
C ALA A 161 8.00 -16.91 7.84
N GLN A 162 7.51 -15.79 7.29
CA GLN A 162 7.08 -14.62 8.06
C GLN A 162 5.99 -14.96 9.07
N LEU A 163 4.91 -15.59 8.64
CA LEU A 163 3.79 -15.94 9.53
C LEU A 163 4.19 -16.96 10.59
N LYS A 164 5.05 -17.93 10.23
CA LYS A 164 5.57 -18.92 11.18
C LYS A 164 6.45 -18.25 12.25
N ASN A 165 7.42 -17.44 11.85
CA ASN A 165 8.37 -16.83 12.77
C ASN A 165 7.71 -15.78 13.66
N ALA A 166 6.73 -15.04 13.13
CA ALA A 166 5.92 -14.09 13.88
C ALA A 166 4.82 -14.76 14.77
N ASN A 167 4.66 -16.09 14.71
CA ASN A 167 3.57 -16.83 15.38
C ASN A 167 2.18 -16.32 15.00
N LEU A 168 1.98 -15.89 13.76
CA LEU A 168 0.71 -15.37 13.25
C LEU A 168 -0.09 -16.36 12.42
N ALA A 169 0.52 -17.43 11.91
CA ALA A 169 -0.13 -18.39 10.99
C ALA A 169 -1.47 -18.93 11.51
N GLN A 170 -1.58 -19.14 12.81
CA GLN A 170 -2.79 -19.68 13.47
C GLN A 170 -4.01 -18.75 13.43
N TYR A 171 -3.84 -17.49 13.10
CA TYR A 171 -4.93 -16.51 13.03
C TYR A 171 -5.55 -16.38 11.65
N PHE A 172 -4.91 -16.91 10.61
CA PHE A 172 -5.35 -16.79 9.23
C PHE A 172 -5.96 -18.10 8.72
N ASP A 173 -7.01 -17.98 7.94
CA ASP A 173 -7.66 -19.10 7.25
C ASP A 173 -6.92 -19.46 5.95
N GLY A 174 -6.06 -18.56 5.46
CA GLY A 174 -5.24 -18.76 4.27
C GLY A 174 -4.32 -17.59 3.97
N SER A 175 -3.46 -17.80 2.98
CA SER A 175 -2.53 -16.81 2.46
C SER A 175 -2.59 -16.77 0.94
N LEU A 176 -2.74 -15.57 0.38
CA LEU A 176 -2.70 -15.31 -1.06
C LEU A 176 -1.48 -14.45 -1.38
N THR A 177 -0.68 -14.92 -2.33
CA THR A 177 0.50 -14.21 -2.82
C THR A 177 0.34 -13.85 -4.29
N VAL A 178 0.94 -12.77 -4.70
CA VAL A 178 0.90 -12.33 -6.11
C VAL A 178 1.88 -13.10 -7.01
N GLN A 179 2.68 -14.00 -6.45
CA GLN A 179 3.77 -14.67 -7.16
C GLN A 179 3.30 -15.33 -8.46
N ASN A 180 2.17 -16.04 -8.43
CA ASN A 180 1.64 -16.74 -9.59
C ASN A 180 0.88 -15.83 -10.59
N LEU A 181 0.61 -14.58 -10.20
CA LEU A 181 -0.01 -13.58 -11.06
C LEU A 181 1.02 -12.80 -11.88
N ALA A 182 2.30 -12.89 -11.51
CA ALA A 182 3.39 -12.11 -12.11
C ALA A 182 3.08 -10.60 -12.16
N THR A 183 2.45 -10.07 -11.11
CA THR A 183 2.12 -8.65 -10.93
C THR A 183 2.14 -8.31 -9.45
N PHE A 184 1.99 -7.04 -9.08
CA PHE A 184 1.98 -6.55 -7.69
C PHE A 184 0.72 -5.75 -7.39
N LYS A 185 0.30 -5.71 -6.12
CA LYS A 185 -0.58 -4.66 -5.66
C LYS A 185 0.06 -3.30 -5.97
N PRO A 186 -0.68 -2.30 -6.45
CA PRO A 186 -2.14 -2.18 -6.50
C PRO A 186 -2.79 -2.54 -7.85
N ASP A 187 -2.22 -3.42 -8.68
CA ASP A 187 -2.90 -3.87 -9.90
C ASP A 187 -4.27 -4.48 -9.55
N LEU A 188 -5.33 -4.00 -10.20
CA LEU A 188 -6.70 -4.47 -9.97
C LEU A 188 -6.88 -5.98 -10.18
N LYS A 189 -6.05 -6.59 -11.04
CA LYS A 189 -6.03 -8.04 -11.24
C LYS A 189 -5.82 -8.81 -9.94
N VAL A 190 -4.98 -8.28 -9.03
CA VAL A 190 -4.69 -8.91 -7.74
C VAL A 190 -5.96 -8.99 -6.89
N TYR A 191 -6.71 -7.90 -6.82
CA TYR A 191 -7.92 -7.82 -5.99
C TYR A 191 -9.06 -8.67 -6.56
N HIS A 192 -9.28 -8.62 -7.88
CA HIS A 192 -10.26 -9.47 -8.54
C HIS A 192 -9.93 -10.96 -8.38
N TRP A 193 -8.67 -11.32 -8.55
CA TRP A 193 -8.21 -12.68 -8.32
C TRP A 193 -8.44 -13.12 -6.87
N ALA A 194 -8.09 -12.30 -5.88
CA ALA A 194 -8.30 -12.62 -4.48
C ALA A 194 -9.78 -12.85 -4.15
N GLN A 195 -10.69 -12.04 -4.69
CA GLN A 195 -12.13 -12.22 -4.57
C GLN A 195 -12.60 -13.55 -5.19
N GLN A 196 -12.08 -13.90 -6.36
CA GLN A 196 -12.38 -15.18 -7.03
C GLN A 196 -11.90 -16.38 -6.20
N GLN A 197 -10.67 -16.31 -5.64
CA GLN A 197 -10.14 -17.39 -4.77
C GLN A 197 -11.05 -17.63 -3.55
N MET A 198 -11.66 -16.58 -3.03
CA MET A 198 -12.55 -16.66 -1.87
C MET A 198 -14.03 -16.85 -2.25
N ASN A 199 -14.35 -16.86 -3.54
CA ASN A 199 -15.71 -16.94 -4.08
C ASN A 199 -16.66 -15.90 -3.42
N ILE A 200 -16.24 -14.65 -3.37
CA ILE A 200 -16.99 -13.53 -2.78
C ILE A 200 -17.18 -12.38 -3.75
N ALA A 201 -18.24 -11.59 -3.52
CA ALA A 201 -18.47 -10.35 -4.25
C ALA A 201 -17.62 -9.20 -3.65
N PRO A 202 -17.32 -8.13 -4.41
CA PRO A 202 -16.50 -7.01 -3.94
C PRO A 202 -16.99 -6.38 -2.62
N GLN A 203 -18.30 -6.25 -2.44
CA GLN A 203 -18.89 -5.68 -1.23
C GLN A 203 -18.73 -6.56 0.02
N ASP A 204 -18.38 -7.85 -0.15
CA ASP A 204 -18.12 -8.80 0.93
C ASP A 204 -16.64 -8.80 1.35
N ALA A 205 -15.79 -8.03 0.68
CA ALA A 205 -14.36 -7.94 0.90
C ALA A 205 -13.98 -6.63 1.60
N MET A 206 -13.00 -6.71 2.50
CA MET A 206 -12.29 -5.56 3.06
C MET A 206 -10.79 -5.82 2.96
N LEU A 207 -10.01 -4.81 2.61
CA LEU A 207 -8.55 -4.84 2.70
C LEU A 207 -8.09 -3.94 3.84
N ILE A 208 -7.20 -4.44 4.67
CA ILE A 208 -6.45 -3.67 5.67
C ILE A 208 -4.99 -3.63 5.23
N ALA A 209 -4.49 -2.43 4.99
CA ALA A 209 -3.12 -2.17 4.55
C ALA A 209 -2.62 -0.84 5.13
N ALA A 210 -1.33 -0.78 5.51
CA ALA A 210 -0.68 0.45 5.94
C ALA A 210 -0.41 1.39 4.76
N HIS A 211 -0.22 0.81 3.57
CA HIS A 211 -0.04 1.54 2.32
C HIS A 211 -1.12 1.11 1.33
N ALA A 212 -1.89 2.06 0.84
CA ALA A 212 -2.93 1.88 -0.17
C ALA A 212 -2.52 2.54 -1.50
#